data_d0fec1871edd50c8170a9a31ef8e198c
#
_entry.id   d0fec1871edd50c8170a9a31ef8e198c
#
_cell.length_a   1.000
_cell.length_b   1.000
_cell.length_c   1.000
_cell.angle_alpha   90.00
_cell.angle_beta   90.00
_cell.angle_gamma   90.00
#
_symmetry.space_group_name_H-M   'P 1'
#
loop_
_entity.id
_entity.type
_entity.pdbx_description
1 polymer ?
#
loop_
_entity_poly.entity_id
_entity_poly.type
_entity_poly.pdbx_seq_one_letter_code
_entity_poly.pdbx_strand_id
1 'polypeptide(L)'
;MANLTAATNPELVLTMEAMERTTPAHYEEWNRRHQQLLDNDKYLNDQFLNVMADNAAAHNSIYRGKNLTNVYTVDEICKRISDGTFKDLYIGDYFDKSITTSLGGTETVRLVLAGFDVMWNNGDTALTKHHAVVVPKDCFKTKAKMNETNVTTGGYAGSDMHTKVLPVYAAALQNVLNNHIITHRELLTTAVSTTGNSNAGAGYTGYASAWEWQDCQLRLMSEIQIYGSTVFSSSFYDTGNANIQFPLFRLAPNLKVAGLGHNGSRMWTWLSAVVSAAAFAGCGNFGVSGNYNAAGEGG
;
A
#
# COMPACT_ATOMS: atom_id res chain seq x y z
N MET A 1 -32.14 -6.03 -38.12
CA MET A 1 -31.45 -4.71 -37.99
C MET A 1 -29.97 -5.00 -37.78
N ALA A 2 -29.10 -4.41 -38.59
CA ALA A 2 -27.66 -4.52 -38.36
C ALA A 2 -27.24 -3.61 -37.19
N ASN A 3 -26.46 -4.13 -36.25
CA ASN A 3 -25.92 -3.33 -35.17
C ASN A 3 -24.71 -2.54 -35.67
N LEU A 4 -24.57 -1.29 -35.25
CA LEU A 4 -23.35 -0.52 -35.44
C LEU A 4 -22.27 -1.03 -34.45
N THR A 5 -21.06 -1.20 -34.94
CA THR A 5 -19.90 -1.62 -34.13
C THR A 5 -18.77 -0.61 -34.31
N ALA A 6 -18.10 -0.24 -33.26
CA ALA A 6 -16.95 0.66 -33.34
C ALA A 6 -15.84 0.07 -34.24
N ALA A 7 -15.11 0.92 -34.93
CA ALA A 7 -13.97 0.53 -35.74
C ALA A 7 -12.87 -0.16 -34.88
N THR A 8 -12.09 -1.05 -35.49
CA THR A 8 -11.01 -1.74 -34.79
C THR A 8 -9.92 -0.76 -34.35
N ASN A 9 -9.59 0.22 -35.20
CA ASN A 9 -8.63 1.29 -34.93
C ASN A 9 -9.31 2.63 -35.20
N PRO A 10 -10.15 3.14 -34.28
CA PRO A 10 -10.84 4.41 -34.47
C PRO A 10 -9.86 5.58 -34.36
N GLU A 11 -10.13 6.61 -35.17
CA GLU A 11 -9.48 7.92 -35.06
C GLU A 11 -10.43 8.91 -34.42
N LEU A 12 -9.86 9.82 -33.58
CA LEU A 12 -10.64 10.87 -32.95
C LEU A 12 -11.00 11.96 -33.99
N VAL A 13 -12.29 12.16 -34.23
CA VAL A 13 -12.79 13.25 -35.07
C VAL A 13 -13.37 14.33 -34.18
N LEU A 14 -12.74 15.50 -34.16
CA LEU A 14 -13.13 16.63 -33.30
C LEU A 14 -14.23 17.50 -33.92
N THR A 15 -14.49 17.38 -35.21
CA THR A 15 -15.51 18.18 -35.90
C THR A 15 -16.49 17.25 -36.58
N MET A 16 -17.77 17.50 -36.36
CA MET A 16 -18.89 16.88 -37.12
C MET A 16 -19.64 17.97 -37.82
N GLU A 17 -20.05 17.70 -39.09
CA GLU A 17 -20.92 18.61 -39.82
C GLU A 17 -22.23 18.81 -39.06
N ALA A 18 -22.64 20.06 -38.88
CA ALA A 18 -23.96 20.37 -38.36
C ALA A 18 -25.06 19.89 -39.33
N MET A 19 -26.11 19.32 -38.75
CA MET A 19 -27.30 19.01 -39.57
C MET A 19 -28.05 20.30 -39.88
N GLU A 20 -28.16 20.62 -41.15
CA GLU A 20 -28.96 21.72 -41.61
C GLU A 20 -30.39 21.26 -41.94
N ARG A 21 -31.33 22.18 -42.01
CA ARG A 21 -32.73 21.90 -42.36
C ARG A 21 -32.90 21.24 -43.73
N THR A 22 -31.91 21.39 -44.60
CA THR A 22 -31.84 20.83 -45.96
C THR A 22 -31.09 19.51 -46.03
N THR A 23 -30.49 19.04 -44.92
CA THR A 23 -29.78 17.76 -44.88
C THR A 23 -30.79 16.63 -45.06
N PRO A 24 -30.62 15.76 -46.06
CA PRO A 24 -31.55 14.65 -46.27
C PRO A 24 -31.66 13.79 -45.03
N ALA A 25 -32.88 13.52 -44.57
CA ALA A 25 -33.12 12.64 -43.41
C ALA A 25 -32.98 11.16 -43.83
N HIS A 26 -31.85 10.83 -44.44
CA HIS A 26 -31.53 9.47 -44.86
C HIS A 26 -30.98 8.68 -43.68
N TYR A 27 -31.43 7.46 -43.49
CA TYR A 27 -30.93 6.57 -42.40
C TYR A 27 -29.42 6.36 -42.49
N GLU A 28 -28.82 6.43 -43.66
CA GLU A 28 -27.37 6.32 -43.89
C GLU A 28 -26.59 7.47 -43.25
N GLU A 29 -27.10 8.70 -43.36
CA GLU A 29 -26.46 9.87 -42.76
C GLU A 29 -26.56 9.84 -41.22
N TRP A 30 -27.71 9.40 -40.69
CA TRP A 30 -27.86 9.16 -39.26
C TRP A 30 -26.90 8.08 -38.76
N ASN A 31 -26.82 6.96 -39.47
CA ASN A 31 -25.93 5.87 -39.13
C ASN A 31 -24.46 6.32 -39.16
N ARG A 32 -24.05 7.13 -40.17
CA ARG A 32 -22.71 7.68 -40.28
C ARG A 32 -22.34 8.51 -39.05
N ARG A 33 -23.25 9.37 -38.58
CA ARG A 33 -23.01 10.22 -37.40
C ARG A 33 -22.98 9.42 -36.11
N HIS A 34 -23.87 8.47 -35.95
CA HIS A 34 -23.85 7.59 -34.79
C HIS A 34 -22.59 6.70 -34.76
N GLN A 35 -22.16 6.23 -35.96
CA GLN A 35 -20.90 5.49 -36.05
C GLN A 35 -19.73 6.36 -35.63
N GLN A 36 -19.67 7.62 -36.05
CA GLN A 36 -18.59 8.54 -35.66
C GLN A 36 -18.57 8.79 -34.15
N LEU A 37 -19.72 8.94 -33.50
CA LEU A 37 -19.77 9.08 -32.03
C LEU A 37 -19.26 7.81 -31.35
N LEU A 38 -19.70 6.63 -31.82
CA LEU A 38 -19.27 5.35 -31.28
C LEU A 38 -17.74 5.14 -31.43
N ASP A 39 -17.19 5.54 -32.58
CA ASP A 39 -15.75 5.46 -32.84
C ASP A 39 -14.96 6.44 -31.95
N ASN A 40 -15.45 7.66 -31.74
CA ASN A 40 -14.84 8.61 -30.82
C ASN A 40 -14.88 8.12 -29.38
N ASP A 41 -16.00 7.58 -28.91
CA ASP A 41 -16.12 7.01 -27.57
C ASP A 41 -15.15 5.84 -27.38
N LYS A 42 -15.05 4.98 -28.39
CA LYS A 42 -14.08 3.88 -28.37
C LYS A 42 -12.64 4.40 -28.34
N TYR A 43 -12.30 5.38 -29.18
CA TYR A 43 -10.97 5.98 -29.20
C TYR A 43 -10.59 6.54 -27.83
N LEU A 44 -11.47 7.34 -27.22
CA LEU A 44 -11.23 7.92 -25.90
C LEU A 44 -11.08 6.85 -24.81
N ASN A 45 -11.93 5.83 -24.87
CA ASN A 45 -11.84 4.70 -23.95
C ASN A 45 -10.52 3.93 -24.13
N ASP A 46 -10.10 3.66 -25.37
CA ASP A 46 -8.84 2.96 -25.65
C ASP A 46 -7.63 3.79 -25.19
N GLN A 47 -7.63 5.13 -25.41
CA GLN A 47 -6.57 6.01 -24.89
C GLN A 47 -6.52 5.99 -23.35
N PHE A 48 -7.68 6.08 -22.70
CA PHE A 48 -7.75 5.98 -21.24
C PHE A 48 -7.21 4.64 -20.74
N LEU A 49 -7.63 3.52 -21.35
CA LEU A 49 -7.17 2.19 -20.99
C LEU A 49 -5.65 2.02 -21.23
N ASN A 50 -5.11 2.57 -22.32
CA ASN A 50 -3.68 2.53 -22.59
C ASN A 50 -2.88 3.30 -21.53
N VAL A 51 -3.31 4.50 -21.15
CA VAL A 51 -2.68 5.27 -20.07
C VAL A 51 -2.72 4.51 -18.74
N MET A 52 -3.78 3.75 -18.49
CA MET A 52 -3.97 3.02 -17.24
C MET A 52 -3.32 1.63 -17.26
N ALA A 53 -3.24 0.96 -18.43
CA ALA A 53 -2.78 -0.43 -18.51
C ALA A 53 -1.26 -0.60 -18.38
N ASP A 54 -0.48 0.37 -18.85
CA ASP A 54 0.99 0.26 -18.90
C ASP A 54 1.68 1.00 -17.73
N ASN A 55 0.91 1.48 -16.74
CA ASN A 55 1.52 2.42 -15.82
C ASN A 55 0.97 2.34 -14.39
N ALA A 56 1.63 1.54 -13.54
CA ALA A 56 1.42 1.57 -12.10
C ALA A 56 1.45 3.01 -11.54
N ALA A 57 2.19 3.93 -12.16
CA ALA A 57 2.28 5.32 -11.75
C ALA A 57 0.94 6.06 -11.90
N ALA A 58 0.13 5.76 -12.91
CA ALA A 58 -1.21 6.35 -13.06
C ALA A 58 -2.13 5.92 -11.92
N HIS A 59 -2.16 4.62 -11.62
CA HIS A 59 -2.93 4.08 -10.49
C HIS A 59 -2.44 4.61 -9.13
N ASN A 60 -1.14 4.86 -8.99
CA ASN A 60 -0.51 5.47 -7.82
C ASN A 60 -0.80 6.98 -7.67
N SER A 61 -1.40 7.61 -8.66
CA SER A 61 -1.67 9.06 -8.66
C SER A 61 -3.11 9.42 -8.36
N ILE A 62 -4.00 8.44 -8.26
CA ILE A 62 -5.44 8.65 -8.06
C ILE A 62 -5.89 8.01 -6.75
N TYR A 63 -6.39 8.82 -5.82
CA TYR A 63 -7.07 8.34 -4.61
C TYR A 63 -8.58 8.20 -4.90
N ARG A 64 -9.13 6.99 -4.67
CA ARG A 64 -10.56 6.73 -4.87
C ARG A 64 -11.29 6.33 -3.59
N GLY A 65 -10.74 5.38 -2.81
CA GLY A 65 -11.33 4.95 -1.55
C GLY A 65 -12.62 4.11 -1.69
N LYS A 66 -12.76 3.35 -2.77
CA LYS A 66 -13.93 2.50 -3.03
C LYS A 66 -13.87 1.21 -2.20
N ASN A 67 -15.03 0.80 -1.65
CA ASN A 67 -15.18 -0.51 -1.03
C ASN A 67 -15.29 -1.61 -2.10
N LEU A 68 -14.34 -2.52 -2.10
CA LEU A 68 -14.26 -3.66 -3.01
C LEU A 68 -14.81 -4.97 -2.42
N THR A 69 -15.19 -5.00 -1.14
CA THR A 69 -15.54 -6.24 -0.40
C THR A 69 -16.56 -7.11 -1.12
N ASN A 70 -17.57 -6.50 -1.74
CA ASN A 70 -18.63 -7.20 -2.48
C ASN A 70 -18.60 -6.91 -3.98
N VAL A 71 -17.51 -6.30 -4.48
CA VAL A 71 -17.35 -5.97 -5.90
C VAL A 71 -16.49 -7.01 -6.59
N TYR A 72 -15.41 -7.43 -5.92
CA TYR A 72 -14.46 -8.40 -6.42
C TYR A 72 -14.11 -9.44 -5.34
N THR A 73 -13.89 -10.67 -5.77
CA THR A 73 -13.22 -11.68 -4.94
C THR A 73 -11.74 -11.33 -4.75
N VAL A 74 -11.09 -11.95 -3.76
CA VAL A 74 -9.63 -11.80 -3.56
C VAL A 74 -8.87 -12.20 -4.81
N ASP A 75 -9.25 -13.31 -5.44
CA ASP A 75 -8.56 -13.83 -6.62
C ASP A 75 -8.70 -12.89 -7.83
N GLU A 76 -9.85 -12.24 -8.00
CA GLU A 76 -10.05 -11.22 -9.04
C GLU A 76 -9.19 -9.97 -8.80
N ILE A 77 -9.07 -9.52 -7.54
CA ILE A 77 -8.18 -8.42 -7.16
C ILE A 77 -6.73 -8.81 -7.46
N CYS A 78 -6.30 -9.98 -6.96
CA CYS A 78 -4.94 -10.46 -7.13
C CYS A 78 -4.58 -10.73 -8.60
N LYS A 79 -5.54 -11.21 -9.41
CA LYS A 79 -5.35 -11.36 -10.85
C LYS A 79 -5.08 -10.02 -11.54
N ARG A 80 -5.85 -8.98 -11.25
CA ARG A 80 -5.65 -7.62 -11.80
C ARG A 80 -4.30 -7.03 -11.43
N ILE A 81 -3.80 -7.37 -10.22
CA ILE A 81 -2.46 -6.97 -9.77
C ILE A 81 -1.40 -7.77 -10.52
N SER A 82 -1.50 -9.10 -10.54
CA SER A 82 -0.48 -9.97 -11.15
C SER A 82 -0.36 -9.82 -12.66
N ASP A 83 -1.45 -9.42 -13.34
CA ASP A 83 -1.45 -9.11 -14.76
C ASP A 83 -0.76 -7.76 -15.08
N GLY A 84 -0.44 -6.94 -14.07
CA GLY A 84 0.13 -5.60 -14.21
C GLY A 84 -0.85 -4.56 -14.77
N THR A 85 -2.12 -4.92 -14.96
CA THR A 85 -3.12 -3.99 -15.50
C THR A 85 -3.69 -3.07 -14.43
N PHE A 86 -3.74 -3.52 -13.18
CA PHE A 86 -4.40 -2.85 -12.04
C PHE A 86 -5.81 -2.35 -12.34
N LYS A 87 -6.44 -2.92 -13.35
CA LYS A 87 -7.72 -2.47 -13.91
C LYS A 87 -8.78 -2.29 -12.81
N ASP A 88 -9.34 -1.07 -12.71
CA ASP A 88 -10.33 -0.66 -11.70
C ASP A 88 -9.86 -0.89 -10.25
N LEU A 89 -8.54 -0.73 -10.01
CA LEU A 89 -7.94 -0.66 -8.68
C LEU A 89 -7.20 0.66 -8.54
N TYR A 90 -7.43 1.39 -7.45
CA TYR A 90 -6.85 2.71 -7.20
C TYR A 90 -6.37 2.84 -5.75
N ILE A 91 -5.54 3.82 -5.49
CA ILE A 91 -5.08 4.09 -4.12
C ILE A 91 -6.26 4.42 -3.21
N GLY A 92 -6.23 3.82 -2.01
CA GLY A 92 -7.29 4.01 -1.02
C GLY A 92 -8.47 3.05 -1.17
N ASP A 93 -8.59 2.33 -2.29
CA ASP A 93 -9.58 1.27 -2.38
C ASP A 93 -9.31 0.22 -1.31
N TYR A 94 -10.36 -0.37 -0.77
CA TYR A 94 -10.23 -1.27 0.35
C TYR A 94 -11.20 -2.44 0.31
N PHE A 95 -10.87 -3.47 1.04
CA PHE A 95 -11.76 -4.61 1.28
C PHE A 95 -11.60 -5.10 2.72
N ASP A 96 -12.71 -5.52 3.29
CA ASP A 96 -12.78 -6.00 4.67
C ASP A 96 -12.64 -7.53 4.71
N LYS A 97 -11.82 -8.03 5.65
CA LYS A 97 -11.62 -9.47 5.90
C LYS A 97 -11.74 -9.79 7.37
N SER A 98 -12.40 -10.90 7.67
CA SER A 98 -12.41 -11.44 9.03
C SER A 98 -11.22 -12.37 9.19
N ILE A 99 -10.33 -12.06 10.12
CA ILE A 99 -9.19 -12.91 10.49
C ILE A 99 -9.38 -13.47 11.89
N THR A 100 -8.75 -14.60 12.16
CA THR A 100 -8.71 -15.20 13.50
C THR A 100 -7.27 -15.51 13.86
N THR A 101 -6.81 -14.99 15.00
CA THR A 101 -5.45 -15.21 15.50
C THR A 101 -5.47 -15.75 16.92
N SER A 102 -4.38 -16.41 17.33
CA SER A 102 -4.17 -16.82 18.73
C SER A 102 -3.94 -15.64 19.67
N LEU A 103 -3.61 -14.46 19.15
CA LEU A 103 -3.31 -13.27 19.94
C LEU A 103 -4.57 -12.46 20.29
N GLY A 104 -5.47 -12.26 19.31
CA GLY A 104 -6.62 -11.35 19.45
C GLY A 104 -7.99 -12.00 19.20
N GLY A 105 -8.04 -13.31 18.92
CA GLY A 105 -9.28 -13.98 18.50
C GLY A 105 -9.72 -13.52 17.10
N THR A 106 -11.04 -13.42 16.89
CA THR A 106 -11.60 -13.00 15.60
C THR A 106 -11.81 -11.50 15.55
N GLU A 107 -11.38 -10.88 14.44
CA GLU A 107 -11.58 -9.46 14.17
C GLU A 107 -11.78 -9.20 12.68
N THR A 108 -12.44 -8.10 12.34
CA THR A 108 -12.52 -7.60 10.98
C THR A 108 -11.39 -6.59 10.74
N VAL A 109 -10.60 -6.83 9.70
CA VAL A 109 -9.51 -5.95 9.27
C VAL A 109 -9.88 -5.33 7.94
N ARG A 110 -9.79 -4.00 7.85
CA ARG A 110 -9.90 -3.26 6.60
C ARG A 110 -8.53 -3.16 5.95
N LEU A 111 -8.37 -3.78 4.81
CA LEU A 111 -7.14 -3.80 4.02
C LEU A 111 -7.24 -2.76 2.90
N VAL A 112 -6.31 -1.82 2.86
CA VAL A 112 -6.31 -0.66 1.96
C VAL A 112 -5.17 -0.77 0.96
N LEU A 113 -5.43 -0.54 -0.32
CA LEU A 113 -4.42 -0.49 -1.37
C LEU A 113 -3.58 0.79 -1.21
N ALA A 114 -2.30 0.62 -0.88
CA ALA A 114 -1.40 1.71 -0.52
C ALA A 114 -0.42 2.10 -1.63
N GLY A 115 -0.13 1.21 -2.56
CA GLY A 115 0.76 1.44 -3.68
C GLY A 115 0.80 0.26 -4.63
N PHE A 116 1.04 0.51 -5.91
CA PHE A 116 1.21 -0.49 -6.96
C PHE A 116 2.65 -0.45 -7.47
N ASP A 117 3.29 -1.60 -7.55
CA ASP A 117 4.68 -1.80 -8.01
C ASP A 117 5.72 -0.89 -7.32
N VAL A 118 5.43 -0.40 -6.11
CA VAL A 118 6.31 0.53 -5.38
C VAL A 118 7.61 -0.11 -4.94
N MET A 119 7.69 -1.44 -4.96
CA MET A 119 8.89 -2.21 -4.65
C MET A 119 9.51 -2.88 -5.87
N TRP A 120 9.13 -2.46 -7.08
CA TRP A 120 9.66 -3.01 -8.32
C TRP A 120 11.18 -2.84 -8.42
N ASN A 121 11.89 -3.91 -8.76
CA ASN A 121 13.35 -3.98 -8.81
C ASN A 121 14.08 -3.70 -7.48
N ASN A 122 13.39 -3.73 -6.33
CA ASN A 122 14.02 -3.59 -5.02
C ASN A 122 14.47 -4.94 -4.45
N GLY A 123 15.45 -4.87 -3.55
CA GLY A 123 16.04 -6.01 -2.88
C GLY A 123 17.40 -6.42 -3.45
N ASP A 124 18.15 -7.19 -2.67
CA ASP A 124 19.36 -7.88 -3.13
C ASP A 124 19.01 -8.96 -4.18
N THR A 125 17.78 -9.47 -4.11
CA THR A 125 17.12 -10.22 -5.18
C THR A 125 15.92 -9.38 -5.62
N ALA A 126 15.99 -8.87 -6.85
CA ALA A 126 15.02 -7.92 -7.38
C ALA A 126 13.60 -8.51 -7.42
N LEU A 127 12.64 -7.77 -6.92
CA LEU A 127 11.22 -8.09 -7.06
C LEU A 127 10.74 -7.68 -8.47
N THR A 128 10.48 -8.67 -9.32
CA THR A 128 10.03 -8.47 -10.72
C THR A 128 8.61 -8.94 -10.98
N LYS A 129 7.84 -9.18 -9.91
CA LYS A 129 6.41 -9.51 -9.99
C LYS A 129 5.57 -8.25 -9.76
N HIS A 130 4.54 -8.07 -10.58
CA HIS A 130 3.55 -7.05 -10.31
C HIS A 130 2.91 -7.28 -8.95
N HIS A 131 2.77 -6.21 -8.17
CA HIS A 131 2.31 -6.30 -6.79
C HIS A 131 1.57 -5.04 -6.35
N ALA A 132 0.79 -5.20 -5.28
CA ALA A 132 0.27 -4.07 -4.52
C ALA A 132 0.76 -4.16 -3.08
N VAL A 133 1.11 -3.02 -2.50
CA VAL A 133 1.25 -2.89 -1.06
C VAL A 133 -0.12 -2.67 -0.46
N VAL A 134 -0.46 -3.51 0.52
CA VAL A 134 -1.72 -3.44 1.24
C VAL A 134 -1.42 -3.16 2.71
N VAL A 135 -2.10 -2.18 3.28
CA VAL A 135 -1.93 -1.82 4.69
C VAL A 135 -3.27 -1.95 5.43
N PRO A 136 -3.28 -2.40 6.68
CA PRO A 136 -4.45 -2.27 7.53
C PRO A 136 -4.79 -0.78 7.72
N LYS A 137 -6.09 -0.42 7.61
CA LYS A 137 -6.56 0.96 7.90
C LYS A 137 -6.33 1.33 9.36
N ASP A 138 -6.55 0.39 10.23
CA ASP A 138 -6.43 0.52 11.68
C ASP A 138 -5.48 -0.54 12.23
N CYS A 139 -4.99 -0.36 13.45
CA CYS A 139 -4.23 -1.37 14.17
C CYS A 139 -5.05 -2.65 14.33
N PHE A 140 -4.39 -3.77 14.53
CA PHE A 140 -5.08 -4.98 14.99
C PHE A 140 -5.65 -4.74 16.40
N LYS A 141 -6.65 -5.55 16.77
CA LYS A 141 -7.37 -5.42 18.04
C LYS A 141 -6.48 -5.57 19.27
N THR A 142 -5.45 -6.40 19.17
CA THR A 142 -4.52 -6.65 20.28
C THR A 142 -3.34 -5.73 20.21
N LYS A 143 -3.11 -4.99 21.29
CA LYS A 143 -1.89 -4.22 21.46
C LYS A 143 -0.69 -5.16 21.59
N ALA A 144 0.44 -4.74 21.07
CA ALA A 144 1.66 -5.51 21.12
C ALA A 144 2.86 -4.63 21.48
N LYS A 145 3.88 -5.27 22.02
CA LYS A 145 5.18 -4.66 22.32
C LYS A 145 6.14 -4.97 21.18
N MET A 146 7.15 -4.12 21.01
CA MET A 146 8.29 -4.49 20.16
C MET A 146 9.15 -5.56 20.82
N ASN A 147 9.39 -5.42 22.13
CA ASN A 147 10.10 -6.38 22.98
C ASN A 147 9.52 -6.35 24.40
N GLU A 148 9.73 -7.41 25.17
CA GLU A 148 9.25 -7.49 26.56
C GLU A 148 9.90 -6.46 27.49
N THR A 149 11.11 -6.02 27.16
CA THR A 149 11.86 -5.00 27.93
C THR A 149 12.28 -3.85 27.02
N ASN A 150 12.68 -2.72 27.60
CA ASN A 150 13.12 -1.53 26.86
C ASN A 150 14.53 -1.71 26.29
N VAL A 151 14.69 -2.70 25.42
CA VAL A 151 15.93 -2.98 24.68
C VAL A 151 15.62 -3.16 23.21
N THR A 152 16.56 -2.79 22.36
CA THR A 152 16.46 -2.94 20.90
C THR A 152 17.57 -3.84 20.35
N THR A 153 18.18 -4.64 21.21
CA THR A 153 19.21 -5.62 20.83
C THR A 153 18.69 -6.53 19.71
N GLY A 154 19.49 -6.71 18.66
CA GLY A 154 19.06 -7.45 17.47
C GLY A 154 18.26 -6.61 16.46
N GLY A 155 18.04 -5.32 16.75
CA GLY A 155 17.32 -4.40 15.88
C GLY A 155 15.86 -4.79 15.66
N TYR A 156 15.30 -4.39 14.53
CA TYR A 156 13.95 -4.78 14.15
C TYR A 156 13.85 -6.27 13.82
N ALA A 157 14.86 -6.82 13.14
CA ALA A 157 14.88 -8.23 12.75
C ALA A 157 14.83 -9.19 13.96
N GLY A 158 15.48 -8.81 15.08
CA GLY A 158 15.47 -9.60 16.30
C GLY A 158 14.35 -9.28 17.29
N SER A 159 13.45 -8.34 16.96
CA SER A 159 12.36 -7.95 17.88
C SER A 159 11.30 -9.04 18.03
N ASP A 160 10.66 -9.09 19.20
CA ASP A 160 9.52 -9.99 19.44
C ASP A 160 8.34 -9.68 18.49
N MET A 161 8.17 -8.41 18.14
CA MET A 161 7.19 -7.99 17.13
C MET A 161 7.43 -8.72 15.80
N HIS A 162 8.66 -8.67 15.28
CA HIS A 162 8.98 -9.28 13.99
C HIS A 162 8.99 -10.81 14.04
N THR A 163 9.51 -11.39 15.12
CA THR A 163 9.76 -12.85 15.21
C THR A 163 8.59 -13.66 15.79
N LYS A 164 7.71 -13.03 16.58
CA LYS A 164 6.61 -13.72 17.28
C LYS A 164 5.23 -13.17 16.94
N VAL A 165 5.05 -11.86 16.83
CA VAL A 165 3.72 -11.22 16.64
C VAL A 165 3.32 -11.23 15.17
N LEU A 166 4.12 -10.63 14.30
CA LEU A 166 3.80 -10.51 12.88
C LEU A 166 3.62 -11.86 12.16
N PRO A 167 4.37 -12.94 12.46
CA PRO A 167 4.12 -14.25 11.83
C PRO A 167 2.71 -14.81 12.09
N VAL A 168 2.13 -14.54 13.27
CA VAL A 168 0.76 -14.97 13.60
C VAL A 168 -0.26 -14.24 12.71
N TYR A 169 -0.10 -12.94 12.53
CA TYR A 169 -0.95 -12.14 11.64
C TYR A 169 -0.71 -12.47 10.17
N ALA A 170 0.54 -12.71 9.77
CA ALA A 170 0.88 -13.12 8.40
C ALA A 170 0.17 -14.41 8.02
N ALA A 171 0.18 -15.43 8.89
CA ALA A 171 -0.52 -16.69 8.64
C ALA A 171 -2.05 -16.49 8.53
N ALA A 172 -2.64 -15.68 9.40
CA ALA A 172 -4.07 -15.39 9.35
C ALA A 172 -4.46 -14.61 8.08
N LEU A 173 -3.64 -13.66 7.65
CA LEU A 173 -3.84 -12.89 6.41
C LEU A 173 -3.65 -13.78 5.17
N GLN A 174 -2.64 -14.67 5.15
CA GLN A 174 -2.46 -15.64 4.05
C GLN A 174 -3.73 -16.47 3.81
N ASN A 175 -4.36 -16.95 4.89
CA ASN A 175 -5.59 -17.74 4.76
C ASN A 175 -6.72 -16.95 4.09
N VAL A 176 -6.97 -15.71 4.49
CA VAL A 176 -8.08 -14.90 3.96
C VAL A 176 -7.75 -14.23 2.63
N LEU A 177 -6.47 -14.21 2.25
CA LEU A 177 -5.97 -13.73 0.97
C LEU A 177 -5.59 -14.88 0.01
N ASN A 178 -6.07 -16.11 0.24
CA ASN A 178 -5.89 -17.27 -0.63
C ASN A 178 -4.42 -17.52 -1.01
N ASN A 179 -3.49 -17.30 -0.07
CA ASN A 179 -2.04 -17.42 -0.26
C ASN A 179 -1.44 -16.49 -1.32
N HIS A 180 -2.04 -15.33 -1.56
CA HIS A 180 -1.53 -14.34 -2.51
C HIS A 180 -0.49 -13.38 -1.93
N ILE A 181 -0.17 -13.44 -0.64
CA ILE A 181 0.92 -12.60 -0.08
C ILE A 181 2.25 -13.14 -0.60
N ILE A 182 2.98 -12.30 -1.31
CA ILE A 182 4.28 -12.66 -1.87
C ILE A 182 5.40 -12.41 -0.87
N THR A 183 6.43 -13.23 -0.93
CA THR A 183 7.69 -13.00 -0.21
C THR A 183 8.57 -12.08 -1.04
N HIS A 184 9.19 -11.11 -0.41
CA HIS A 184 10.16 -10.20 -1.02
C HIS A 184 11.31 -9.91 -0.05
N ARG A 185 12.39 -9.34 -0.60
CA ARG A 185 13.59 -9.05 0.18
C ARG A 185 13.48 -7.67 0.82
N GLU A 186 13.77 -7.59 2.12
CA GLU A 186 13.81 -6.35 2.90
C GLU A 186 15.13 -6.23 3.66
N LEU A 187 15.69 -5.02 3.70
CA LEU A 187 16.87 -4.71 4.49
C LEU A 187 16.43 -4.34 5.91
N LEU A 188 16.69 -5.23 6.85
CA LEU A 188 16.26 -5.09 8.24
C LEU A 188 17.44 -4.84 9.18
N THR A 189 17.24 -3.98 10.17
CA THR A 189 18.23 -3.75 11.23
C THR A 189 18.42 -5.02 12.04
N THR A 190 19.67 -5.48 12.17
CA THR A 190 20.07 -6.70 12.90
C THR A 190 20.94 -6.42 14.11
N ALA A 191 21.52 -5.22 14.22
CA ALA A 191 22.29 -4.84 15.41
C ALA A 191 22.08 -3.37 15.79
N VAL A 192 22.20 -3.11 17.08
CA VAL A 192 22.07 -1.78 17.68
C VAL A 192 23.25 -1.54 18.61
N SER A 193 23.98 -0.44 18.42
CA SER A 193 24.98 0.04 19.37
C SER A 193 24.27 0.53 20.63
N THR A 194 24.80 0.17 21.81
CA THR A 194 24.27 0.67 23.09
C THR A 194 24.99 1.92 23.59
N THR A 195 26.04 2.36 22.88
CA THR A 195 26.88 3.51 23.22
C THR A 195 26.83 4.55 22.11
N GLY A 196 27.16 5.79 22.44
CA GLY A 196 27.09 6.92 21.53
C GLY A 196 25.69 7.52 21.46
N ASN A 197 25.57 8.66 20.77
CA ASN A 197 24.30 9.37 20.57
C ASN A 197 23.64 8.89 19.28
N SER A 198 22.32 8.74 19.30
CA SER A 198 21.58 8.52 18.08
C SER A 198 21.49 9.81 17.27
N ASN A 199 21.34 9.68 15.93
CA ASN A 199 21.11 10.82 15.06
C ASN A 199 19.72 11.45 15.26
N ALA A 200 18.84 10.80 16.03
CA ALA A 200 17.46 11.24 16.29
C ALA A 200 17.35 12.40 17.29
N GLY A 201 18.47 12.92 17.79
CA GLY A 201 18.52 14.11 18.65
C GLY A 201 19.19 13.91 19.99
N ALA A 202 19.40 15.01 20.71
CA ALA A 202 20.05 14.99 22.02
C ALA A 202 19.23 14.19 23.05
N GLY A 203 19.92 13.32 23.78
CA GLY A 203 19.32 12.53 24.87
C GLY A 203 19.00 11.07 24.53
N TYR A 204 19.13 10.65 23.27
CA TYR A 204 19.02 9.24 22.90
C TYR A 204 20.39 8.56 22.86
N THR A 205 20.52 7.45 23.55
CA THR A 205 21.75 6.64 23.57
C THR A 205 21.55 5.41 22.70
N GLY A 206 22.56 5.10 21.89
CA GLY A 206 22.55 3.97 20.96
C GLY A 206 21.91 4.29 19.62
N TYR A 207 22.21 3.49 18.62
CA TYR A 207 21.76 3.65 17.23
C TYR A 207 21.84 2.33 16.47
N ALA A 208 21.04 2.19 15.40
CA ALA A 208 21.11 1.07 14.47
C ALA A 208 22.50 0.98 13.83
N SER A 209 23.17 -0.19 13.87
CA SER A 209 24.57 -0.34 13.50
C SER A 209 24.86 -1.44 12.48
N ALA A 210 23.95 -2.36 12.23
CA ALA A 210 24.07 -3.36 11.18
C ALA A 210 22.71 -3.72 10.58
N TRP A 211 22.72 -4.17 9.32
CA TRP A 211 21.54 -4.53 8.54
C TRP A 211 21.81 -5.77 7.70
N GLU A 212 20.76 -6.59 7.51
CA GLU A 212 20.82 -7.78 6.67
C GLU A 212 19.55 -7.87 5.82
N TRP A 213 19.71 -8.40 4.60
CA TRP A 213 18.58 -8.73 3.75
C TRP A 213 17.88 -9.98 4.25
N GLN A 214 16.57 -9.88 4.44
CA GLN A 214 15.72 -10.97 4.91
C GLN A 214 14.47 -11.12 4.06
N ASP A 215 13.92 -12.33 4.02
CA ASP A 215 12.64 -12.62 3.40
C ASP A 215 11.51 -12.12 4.27
N CYS A 216 10.61 -11.33 3.69
CA CYS A 216 9.46 -10.76 4.37
C CYS A 216 8.17 -10.97 3.59
N GLN A 217 7.08 -11.24 4.31
CA GLN A 217 5.72 -11.24 3.80
C GLN A 217 4.89 -10.13 4.45
N LEU A 218 5.07 -9.94 5.74
CA LEU A 218 4.45 -8.90 6.56
C LEU A 218 5.52 -8.24 7.41
N ARG A 219 5.55 -6.92 7.42
CA ARG A 219 6.43 -6.13 8.27
C ARG A 219 5.78 -4.83 8.71
N LEU A 220 6.31 -4.19 9.73
CA LEU A 220 5.94 -2.83 10.07
C LEU A 220 6.47 -1.86 9.02
N MET A 221 5.72 -0.81 8.75
CA MET A 221 6.15 0.28 7.87
C MET A 221 7.33 1.04 8.48
N SER A 222 8.16 1.63 7.63
CA SER A 222 9.18 2.59 8.05
C SER A 222 8.63 4.02 8.09
N GLU A 223 9.37 4.94 8.71
CA GLU A 223 9.02 6.37 8.70
C GLU A 223 8.92 6.92 7.29
N ILE A 224 9.85 6.56 6.39
CA ILE A 224 9.81 7.04 4.99
C ILE A 224 8.55 6.58 4.28
N GLN A 225 8.11 5.34 4.48
CA GLN A 225 6.90 4.81 3.85
C GLN A 225 5.64 5.59 4.25
N ILE A 226 5.62 6.16 5.45
CA ILE A 226 4.51 6.98 5.95
C ILE A 226 4.71 8.47 5.70
N TYR A 227 5.89 9.01 6.02
CA TYR A 227 6.14 10.46 6.06
C TYR A 227 6.91 11.00 4.85
N GLY A 228 7.56 10.13 4.07
CA GLY A 228 8.45 10.53 2.97
C GLY A 228 9.86 10.93 3.43
N SER A 229 10.14 10.84 4.73
CA SER A 229 11.43 11.16 5.32
C SER A 229 11.63 10.40 6.64
N THR A 230 12.88 10.27 7.07
CA THR A 230 13.21 9.87 8.45
C THR A 230 12.95 11.04 9.39
N VAL A 231 12.47 10.75 10.59
CA VAL A 231 12.24 11.73 11.67
C VAL A 231 13.00 11.30 12.92
N PHE A 232 12.69 10.13 13.48
CA PHE A 232 13.32 9.59 14.67
C PHE A 232 14.24 8.41 14.38
N SER A 233 14.23 7.85 13.18
CA SER A 233 15.17 6.79 12.80
C SER A 233 16.61 7.22 13.06
N SER A 234 17.38 6.37 13.71
CA SER A 234 18.80 6.62 14.00
C SER A 234 19.71 6.43 12.80
N SER A 235 19.21 5.92 11.67
CA SER A 235 19.95 5.69 10.45
C SER A 235 19.08 5.78 9.20
N PHE A 236 19.67 6.19 8.07
CA PHE A 236 19.01 6.14 6.76
C PHE A 236 18.61 4.73 6.35
N TYR A 237 19.39 3.71 6.74
CA TYR A 237 19.13 2.33 6.32
C TYR A 237 17.89 1.72 6.96
N ASP A 238 17.33 2.35 8.01
CA ASP A 238 16.04 1.97 8.59
C ASP A 238 14.84 2.48 7.80
N THR A 239 15.02 2.78 6.52
CA THR A 239 14.02 3.45 5.67
C THR A 239 13.07 2.49 4.97
N GLY A 240 13.38 1.21 4.99
CA GLY A 240 12.74 0.21 4.15
C GLY A 240 13.36 0.15 2.76
N ASN A 241 12.98 -0.87 2.05
CA ASN A 241 13.65 -1.32 0.84
C ASN A 241 13.57 -0.32 -0.32
N ALA A 242 12.38 0.20 -0.56
CA ALA A 242 12.12 1.08 -1.69
C ALA A 242 12.45 2.55 -1.43
N ASN A 243 12.72 2.93 -0.19
CA ASN A 243 12.98 4.32 0.21
C ASN A 243 11.94 5.31 -0.36
N ILE A 244 10.67 4.91 -0.40
CA ILE A 244 9.58 5.63 -1.03
C ILE A 244 8.42 5.82 -0.04
N GLN A 245 7.82 6.99 -0.03
CA GLN A 245 6.54 7.21 0.64
C GLN A 245 5.43 6.47 -0.12
N PHE A 246 4.63 5.68 0.58
CA PHE A 246 3.50 5.01 -0.06
C PHE A 246 2.51 6.05 -0.62
N PRO A 247 2.07 5.88 -1.87
CA PRO A 247 1.10 6.77 -2.51
C PRO A 247 -0.13 7.07 -1.64
N LEU A 248 -0.60 6.09 -0.88
CA LEU A 248 -1.71 6.26 0.07
C LEU A 248 -1.50 7.45 1.01
N PHE A 249 -0.34 7.51 1.69
CA PHE A 249 -0.09 8.55 2.69
C PHE A 249 0.29 9.89 2.09
N ARG A 250 0.71 9.90 0.83
CA ARG A 250 0.93 11.13 0.05
C ARG A 250 -0.39 11.74 -0.40
N LEU A 251 -1.33 10.91 -0.88
CA LEU A 251 -2.62 11.35 -1.42
C LEU A 251 -3.68 11.57 -0.34
N ALA A 252 -3.63 10.79 0.74
CA ALA A 252 -4.58 10.85 1.85
C ALA A 252 -3.85 10.87 3.21
N PRO A 253 -3.19 12.00 3.59
CA PRO A 253 -2.37 12.08 4.80
C PRO A 253 -3.12 11.79 6.11
N ASN A 254 -4.44 11.98 6.14
CA ASN A 254 -5.30 11.67 7.27
C ASN A 254 -5.36 10.17 7.60
N LEU A 255 -5.04 9.30 6.64
CA LEU A 255 -5.01 7.84 6.85
C LEU A 255 -3.81 7.35 7.65
N LYS A 256 -2.87 8.22 8.02
CA LYS A 256 -1.82 7.94 9.02
C LYS A 256 -2.39 7.69 10.42
N VAL A 257 -3.55 8.26 10.71
CA VAL A 257 -4.23 8.08 12.00
C VAL A 257 -5.00 6.77 11.98
N ALA A 258 -4.65 5.87 12.89
CA ALA A 258 -5.26 4.56 13.03
C ALA A 258 -6.07 4.46 14.34
N GLY A 259 -7.07 3.59 14.36
CA GLY A 259 -7.76 3.14 15.58
C GLY A 259 -7.20 1.83 16.10
N LEU A 260 -7.57 1.42 17.30
CA LEU A 260 -7.27 0.09 17.82
C LEU A 260 -8.40 -0.87 17.39
N GLY A 261 -8.07 -1.78 16.49
CA GLY A 261 -9.07 -2.60 15.81
C GLY A 261 -9.97 -1.77 14.89
N HIS A 262 -10.73 -2.44 14.03
CA HIS A 262 -11.67 -1.75 13.15
C HIS A 262 -12.71 -0.95 13.94
N ASN A 263 -12.81 0.35 13.68
CA ASN A 263 -13.67 1.31 14.39
C ASN A 263 -13.31 1.59 15.87
N GLY A 264 -12.09 1.26 16.29
CA GLY A 264 -11.60 1.58 17.64
C GLY A 264 -11.21 3.04 17.86
N SER A 265 -10.90 3.39 19.12
CA SER A 265 -10.32 4.68 19.46
C SER A 265 -8.95 4.86 18.83
N ARG A 266 -8.57 6.12 18.54
CA ARG A 266 -7.23 6.43 17.99
C ARG A 266 -6.12 5.79 18.82
N MET A 267 -5.19 5.15 18.11
CA MET A 267 -4.05 4.47 18.71
C MET A 267 -2.78 4.88 17.98
N TRP A 268 -1.65 4.94 18.68
CA TRP A 268 -0.35 5.02 18.04
C TRP A 268 0.09 3.64 17.55
N THR A 269 0.82 3.60 16.44
CA THR A 269 1.24 2.37 15.77
C THR A 269 2.75 2.25 15.73
N TRP A 270 3.25 1.03 15.81
CA TRP A 270 4.67 0.77 15.68
C TRP A 270 5.18 0.98 14.25
N LEU A 271 6.41 1.46 14.13
CA LEU A 271 7.21 1.47 12.92
C LEU A 271 8.47 0.64 13.10
N SER A 272 9.08 0.22 11.98
CA SER A 272 10.25 -0.68 12.01
C SER A 272 11.55 0.01 12.39
N ALA A 273 11.64 1.33 12.35
CA ALA A 273 12.89 2.06 12.53
C ALA A 273 13.36 2.07 13.98
N VAL A 274 14.63 1.77 14.21
CA VAL A 274 15.29 1.89 15.50
C VAL A 274 15.61 3.35 15.79
N VAL A 275 15.19 3.84 16.95
CA VAL A 275 15.49 5.19 17.43
C VAL A 275 16.74 5.19 18.31
N SER A 276 16.85 4.25 19.23
CA SER A 276 17.92 4.16 20.23
C SER A 276 18.07 2.73 20.75
N ALA A 277 18.94 2.53 21.71
CA ALA A 277 19.13 1.23 22.40
C ALA A 277 17.88 0.76 23.17
N ALA A 278 16.84 1.60 23.33
CA ALA A 278 15.66 1.30 24.13
C ALA A 278 14.33 1.57 23.39
N ALA A 279 14.36 2.20 22.22
CA ALA A 279 13.15 2.70 21.58
C ALA A 279 13.12 2.46 20.06
N PHE A 280 11.91 2.28 19.55
CA PHE A 280 11.58 2.27 18.12
C PHE A 280 10.72 3.48 17.76
N ALA A 281 10.70 3.82 16.48
CA ALA A 281 9.79 4.84 15.95
C ALA A 281 8.33 4.34 15.96
N GLY A 282 7.42 5.29 15.99
CA GLY A 282 5.98 5.00 15.86
C GLY A 282 5.24 6.16 15.21
N CYS A 283 4.08 5.87 14.66
CA CYS A 283 3.12 6.88 14.23
C CYS A 283 2.15 7.14 15.38
N GLY A 284 2.17 8.35 15.93
CA GLY A 284 1.34 8.73 17.04
C GLY A 284 -0.16 8.81 16.68
N ASN A 285 -1.00 8.82 17.71
CA ASN A 285 -2.46 8.86 17.58
C ASN A 285 -3.02 10.12 16.89
N PHE A 286 -2.17 11.09 16.59
CA PHE A 286 -2.46 12.27 15.77
C PHE A 286 -1.79 12.25 14.39
N GLY A 287 -1.17 11.12 14.00
CA GLY A 287 -0.51 10.95 12.71
C GLY A 287 0.88 11.58 12.61
N VAL A 288 1.46 12.04 13.72
CA VAL A 288 2.83 12.55 13.78
C VAL A 288 3.81 11.44 14.18
N SER A 289 5.05 11.52 13.70
CA SER A 289 6.09 10.59 14.12
C SER A 289 6.42 10.78 15.61
N GLY A 290 6.76 9.71 16.28
CA GLY A 290 7.17 9.67 17.68
C GLY A 290 8.17 8.56 17.94
N ASN A 291 8.72 8.56 19.15
CA ASN A 291 9.54 7.48 19.64
C ASN A 291 8.84 6.82 20.84
N TYR A 292 8.95 5.53 20.91
CA TYR A 292 8.30 4.75 21.96
C TYR A 292 9.25 3.68 22.48
N ASN A 293 9.26 3.52 23.82
CA ASN A 293 10.07 2.46 24.46
C ASN A 293 9.64 1.10 23.93
N ALA A 294 10.60 0.20 23.70
CA ALA A 294 10.37 -1.11 23.10
C ALA A 294 9.34 -1.97 23.85
N ALA A 295 9.21 -1.82 25.16
CA ALA A 295 8.20 -2.47 25.99
C ALA A 295 6.87 -1.72 26.09
N GLY A 296 6.68 -0.63 25.35
CA GLY A 296 5.40 0.06 25.23
C GLY A 296 4.35 -0.78 24.47
N GLU A 297 3.08 -0.62 24.81
CA GLU A 297 1.99 -1.32 24.14
C GLU A 297 1.38 -0.43 23.05
N GLY A 298 1.80 -0.65 21.81
CA GLY A 298 1.26 -0.01 20.61
C GLY A 298 0.29 -0.90 19.83
N GLY A 299 -0.41 -0.31 18.91
CA GLY A 299 -1.27 -1.04 17.99
C GLY A 299 -0.54 -1.46 16.70
#